data_76b8f047827f977935b181b8466fcca7
#
_entry.id   76b8f047827f977935b181b8466fcca7
#
_cell.length_a   1.000
_cell.length_b   1.000
_cell.length_c   1.000
_cell.angle_alpha   90.00
_cell.angle_beta   90.00
_cell.angle_gamma   90.00
#
_symmetry.space_group_name_H-M   'P 1'
#
loop_
_entity.id
_entity.type
_entity.pdbx_description
1 polymer ?
#
loop_
_entity_poly.entity_id
_entity_poly.type
_entity_poly.pdbx_seq_one_letter_code
_entity_poly.pdbx_strand_id
1 'polypeptide(L)'
;NAILIALEFAGMLPPAETPAHTEGYEGFYHLHDMKGSETEAELHYILRDHDRARFEARKEYLGRAADYLNAKYGAGTVELVLKDSYYNMREQIEPHMYLILRARAAMEAAGVTPVEVPIRGGTDGARLSYMGLPCPNLCTGGVNFHGVHEYIPAQALTKMTEVLVNLLTRQ
;
A
#
# COMPACT_ATOMS: atom_id res chain seq x y z
N ASN A 1 1.60 16.34 -28.63
CA ASN A 1 0.70 15.21 -28.41
C ASN A 1 0.81 14.75 -26.95
N ALA A 2 -0.24 14.97 -26.16
CA ALA A 2 -0.22 14.72 -24.71
C ALA A 2 -0.01 13.24 -24.38
N ILE A 3 -0.56 12.33 -25.17
CA ILE A 3 -0.34 10.87 -24.95
C ILE A 3 1.15 10.52 -25.02
N LEU A 4 1.89 11.07 -26.00
CA LEU A 4 3.31 10.76 -26.16
C LEU A 4 4.14 11.31 -24.98
N ILE A 5 3.79 12.48 -24.47
CA ILE A 5 4.44 13.06 -23.28
C ILE A 5 4.12 12.23 -22.04
N ALA A 6 2.87 11.78 -21.89
CA ALA A 6 2.47 10.90 -20.79
C ALA A 6 3.22 9.55 -20.81
N LEU A 7 3.39 8.95 -21.99
CA LEU A 7 4.19 7.74 -22.15
C LEU A 7 5.67 7.98 -21.88
N GLU A 8 6.22 9.14 -22.26
CA GLU A 8 7.59 9.52 -21.92
C GLU A 8 7.75 9.65 -20.40
N PHE A 9 6.82 10.34 -19.72
CA PHE A 9 6.81 10.41 -18.25
C PHE A 9 6.81 9.01 -17.62
N ALA A 10 5.92 8.14 -18.05
CA ALA A 10 5.85 6.77 -17.54
C ALA A 10 7.16 5.99 -17.77
N GLY A 11 7.80 6.20 -18.95
CA GLY A 11 9.08 5.57 -19.29
C GLY A 11 10.29 6.11 -18.53
N MET A 12 10.16 7.26 -17.84
CA MET A 12 11.21 7.79 -16.97
C MET A 12 11.23 7.09 -15.61
N LEU A 13 10.15 6.42 -15.20
CA LEU A 13 10.10 5.73 -13.92
C LEU A 13 10.86 4.39 -13.99
N PRO A 14 11.45 3.94 -12.86
CA PRO A 14 12.17 2.68 -12.82
C PRO A 14 11.29 1.49 -13.22
N PRO A 15 11.57 0.77 -14.31
CA PRO A 15 10.69 -0.28 -14.83
C PRO A 15 10.58 -1.51 -13.92
N ALA A 16 11.58 -1.74 -13.06
CA ALA A 16 11.58 -2.83 -12.08
C ALA A 16 10.85 -2.47 -10.77
N GLU A 17 10.47 -1.21 -10.58
CA GLU A 17 9.80 -0.76 -9.36
C GLU A 17 8.28 -0.69 -9.53
N THR A 18 7.69 -1.80 -9.93
CA THR A 18 6.23 -1.96 -10.10
C THR A 18 5.72 -3.10 -9.22
N PRO A 19 4.41 -3.18 -8.94
CA PRO A 19 3.86 -4.28 -8.14
C PRO A 19 4.20 -5.68 -8.67
N ALA A 20 4.39 -5.82 -10.00
CA ALA A 20 4.71 -7.09 -10.63
C ALA A 20 6.18 -7.52 -10.45
N HIS A 21 7.08 -6.58 -10.12
CA HIS A 21 8.52 -6.82 -10.04
C HIS A 21 9.10 -6.61 -8.62
N THR A 22 8.25 -6.29 -7.66
CA THR A 22 8.65 -6.01 -6.28
C THR A 22 7.89 -6.88 -5.30
N GLU A 23 8.51 -7.20 -4.16
CA GLU A 23 7.91 -8.04 -3.11
C GLU A 23 8.21 -7.52 -1.70
N GLY A 24 7.57 -8.13 -0.71
CA GLY A 24 7.83 -7.88 0.71
C GLY A 24 7.73 -6.38 1.07
N TYR A 25 8.86 -5.82 1.50
CA TYR A 25 8.98 -4.43 1.93
C TYR A 25 9.43 -3.46 0.83
N GLU A 26 9.58 -3.92 -0.40
CA GLU A 26 9.99 -3.07 -1.52
C GLU A 26 8.86 -2.14 -1.93
N GLY A 27 9.23 -0.87 -2.17
CA GLY A 27 8.31 0.13 -2.66
C GLY A 27 8.12 0.08 -4.17
N PHE A 28 7.07 0.72 -4.67
CA PHE A 28 6.74 0.69 -6.10
C PHE A 28 5.99 1.94 -6.56
N TYR A 29 5.98 2.13 -7.87
CA TYR A 29 5.08 3.01 -8.62
C TYR A 29 4.06 2.15 -9.35
N HIS A 30 2.78 2.36 -9.12
CA HIS A 30 1.71 1.60 -9.76
C HIS A 30 0.83 2.53 -10.58
N LEU A 31 1.02 2.52 -11.90
CA LEU A 31 0.08 3.15 -12.81
C LEU A 31 -1.19 2.28 -12.85
N HIS A 32 -2.28 2.77 -12.28
CA HIS A 32 -3.51 1.99 -12.17
C HIS A 32 -4.64 2.50 -13.08
N ASP A 33 -4.54 3.73 -13.57
CA ASP A 33 -5.47 4.27 -14.57
C ASP A 33 -4.76 5.29 -15.45
N MET A 34 -5.12 5.33 -16.72
CA MET A 34 -4.61 6.26 -17.71
C MET A 34 -5.72 6.64 -18.69
N LYS A 35 -5.86 7.93 -18.93
CA LYS A 35 -6.76 8.50 -19.94
C LYS A 35 -6.01 9.48 -20.79
N GLY A 36 -6.39 9.63 -22.05
CA GLY A 36 -5.73 10.61 -22.90
C GLY A 36 -6.25 10.76 -24.31
N SER A 37 -5.93 11.92 -24.85
CA SER A 37 -6.12 12.33 -26.23
C SER A 37 -4.85 13.05 -26.75
N GLU A 38 -4.87 13.59 -27.93
CA GLU A 38 -3.74 14.39 -28.44
C GLU A 38 -3.51 15.67 -27.64
N THR A 39 -4.55 16.21 -27.02
CA THR A 39 -4.53 17.50 -26.35
C THR A 39 -4.34 17.40 -24.84
N GLU A 40 -4.75 16.29 -24.23
CA GLU A 40 -4.75 16.09 -22.78
C GLU A 40 -4.51 14.64 -22.43
N ALA A 41 -3.79 14.37 -21.36
CA ALA A 41 -3.62 13.03 -20.81
C ALA A 41 -3.48 13.08 -19.29
N GLU A 42 -4.05 12.08 -18.62
CA GLU A 42 -3.95 11.87 -17.18
C GLU A 42 -3.34 10.51 -16.88
N LEU A 43 -2.42 10.48 -15.91
CA LEU A 43 -1.80 9.28 -15.37
C LEU A 43 -2.09 9.21 -13.87
N HIS A 44 -2.75 8.16 -13.42
CA HIS A 44 -3.04 7.96 -12.00
C HIS A 44 -2.11 6.91 -11.41
N TYR A 45 -1.22 7.37 -10.54
CA TYR A 45 -0.24 6.52 -9.86
C TYR A 45 -0.58 6.32 -8.39
N ILE A 46 -0.37 5.11 -7.91
CA ILE A 46 -0.27 4.80 -6.49
C ILE A 46 1.19 4.56 -6.16
N LEU A 47 1.73 5.33 -5.22
CA LEU A 47 3.07 5.12 -4.68
C LEU A 47 2.95 4.37 -3.36
N ARG A 48 3.84 3.41 -3.15
CA ARG A 48 3.97 2.68 -1.88
C ARG A 48 5.44 2.51 -1.52
N ASP A 49 5.74 2.68 -0.26
CA ASP A 49 6.98 2.25 0.36
C ASP A 49 6.73 2.06 1.85
N HIS A 50 7.39 1.08 2.47
CA HIS A 50 7.30 0.86 3.91
C HIS A 50 8.25 1.80 4.68
N ASP A 51 9.29 2.27 4.03
CA ASP A 51 10.25 3.23 4.57
C ASP A 51 9.85 4.66 4.17
N ARG A 52 9.73 5.54 5.16
CA ARG A 52 9.28 6.92 4.94
C ARG A 52 10.25 7.73 4.09
N ALA A 53 11.55 7.58 4.32
CA ALA A 53 12.55 8.34 3.56
C ALA A 53 12.56 7.91 2.09
N ARG A 54 12.43 6.62 1.81
CA ARG A 54 12.29 6.11 0.45
C ARG A 54 10.98 6.56 -0.20
N PHE A 55 9.89 6.60 0.56
CA PHE A 55 8.61 7.10 0.06
C PHE A 55 8.71 8.56 -0.38
N GLU A 56 9.31 9.43 0.45
CA GLU A 56 9.54 10.83 0.08
C GLU A 56 10.48 10.96 -1.14
N ALA A 57 11.56 10.17 -1.19
CA ALA A 57 12.46 10.15 -2.35
C ALA A 57 11.74 9.76 -3.66
N ARG A 58 10.72 8.88 -3.60
CA ARG A 58 9.89 8.53 -4.75
C ARG A 58 9.05 9.72 -5.23
N LYS A 59 8.47 10.49 -4.31
CA LYS A 59 7.71 11.71 -4.65
C LYS A 59 8.63 12.75 -5.30
N GLU A 60 9.82 12.94 -4.74
CA GLU A 60 10.82 13.84 -5.33
C GLU A 60 11.25 13.40 -6.73
N TYR A 61 11.35 12.09 -6.96
CA TYR A 61 11.68 11.56 -8.27
C TYR A 61 10.62 11.91 -9.32
N LEU A 62 9.32 11.79 -8.98
CA LEU A 62 8.22 12.23 -9.84
C LEU A 62 8.29 13.73 -10.11
N GLY A 63 8.62 14.53 -9.09
CA GLY A 63 8.82 15.97 -9.26
C GLY A 63 9.90 16.30 -10.28
N ARG A 64 11.08 15.68 -10.15
CA ARG A 64 12.18 15.85 -11.11
C ARG A 64 11.82 15.40 -12.53
N ALA A 65 11.05 14.33 -12.68
CA ALA A 65 10.57 13.87 -13.99
C ALA A 65 9.61 14.89 -14.62
N ALA A 66 8.67 15.45 -13.84
CA ALA A 66 7.77 16.50 -14.29
C ALA A 66 8.53 17.77 -14.67
N ASP A 67 9.49 18.19 -13.86
CA ASP A 67 10.33 19.38 -14.10
C ASP A 67 11.16 19.22 -15.39
N TYR A 68 11.72 18.04 -15.62
CA TYR A 68 12.45 17.74 -16.85
C TYR A 68 11.56 17.88 -18.09
N LEU A 69 10.35 17.34 -18.07
CA LEU A 69 9.43 17.42 -19.21
C LEU A 69 8.90 18.84 -19.41
N ASN A 70 8.70 19.60 -18.33
CA ASN A 70 8.35 21.02 -18.41
C ASN A 70 9.49 21.86 -19.00
N ALA A 71 10.74 21.54 -18.69
CA ALA A 71 11.89 22.18 -19.32
C ALA A 71 12.02 21.83 -20.82
N LYS A 72 11.68 20.59 -21.18
CA LYS A 72 11.77 20.09 -22.57
C LYS A 72 10.65 20.60 -23.47
N TYR A 73 9.42 20.62 -22.99
CA TYR A 73 8.23 20.90 -23.80
C TYR A 73 7.55 22.25 -23.52
N GLY A 74 8.01 22.96 -22.51
CA GLY A 74 7.47 24.24 -22.07
C GLY A 74 6.83 24.15 -20.68
N ALA A 75 6.91 25.24 -19.94
CA ALA A 75 6.35 25.33 -18.59
C ALA A 75 4.84 25.07 -18.59
N GLY A 76 4.38 24.27 -17.63
CA GLY A 76 2.96 23.91 -17.49
C GLY A 76 2.49 22.79 -18.41
N THR A 77 3.42 22.13 -19.15
CA THR A 77 3.08 20.95 -19.95
C THR A 77 2.72 19.74 -19.09
N VAL A 78 3.40 19.58 -17.95
CA VAL A 78 3.13 18.52 -16.97
C VAL A 78 2.77 19.16 -15.64
N GLU A 79 1.59 18.88 -15.14
CA GLU A 79 1.15 19.22 -13.80
C GLU A 79 1.23 17.97 -12.92
N LEU A 80 2.00 18.03 -11.85
CA LEU A 80 2.11 16.91 -10.87
C LEU A 80 1.31 17.25 -9.62
N VAL A 81 0.29 16.47 -9.33
CA VAL A 81 -0.50 16.58 -8.10
C VAL A 81 -0.17 15.40 -7.17
N LEU A 82 0.45 15.69 -6.03
CA LEU A 82 0.74 14.71 -4.99
C LEU A 82 -0.28 14.84 -3.85
N LYS A 83 -0.88 13.71 -3.48
CA LYS A 83 -1.84 13.64 -2.38
C LYS A 83 -1.51 12.49 -1.44
N ASP A 84 -1.06 12.81 -0.24
CA ASP A 84 -0.83 11.82 0.81
C ASP A 84 -2.15 11.38 1.43
N SER A 85 -2.35 10.07 1.53
CA SER A 85 -3.52 9.48 2.21
C SER A 85 -3.17 9.11 3.65
N TYR A 86 -2.09 8.39 3.84
CA TYR A 86 -1.52 7.96 5.12
C TYR A 86 -0.13 7.35 4.87
N TYR A 87 0.68 7.29 5.92
CA TYR A 87 1.97 6.60 5.93
C TYR A 87 1.86 5.17 6.47
N ASN A 88 2.98 4.45 6.58
CA ASN A 88 3.00 3.16 7.22
C ASN A 88 2.53 3.29 8.68
N MET A 89 1.56 2.47 9.09
CA MET A 89 1.00 2.52 10.44
C MET A 89 1.99 2.10 11.55
N ARG A 90 3.14 1.55 11.21
CA ARG A 90 4.13 1.05 12.16
C ARG A 90 4.46 2.10 13.23
N GLU A 91 4.69 3.35 12.82
CA GLU A 91 4.99 4.46 13.74
C GLU A 91 3.88 4.68 14.79
N GLN A 92 2.61 4.37 14.43
CA GLN A 92 1.45 4.49 15.30
C GLN A 92 1.24 3.24 16.16
N ILE A 93 1.73 2.09 15.73
CA ILE A 93 1.57 0.81 16.44
C ILE A 93 2.71 0.55 17.43
N GLU A 94 3.94 0.98 17.14
CA GLU A 94 5.11 0.75 18.00
C GLU A 94 4.88 1.16 19.48
N PRO A 95 4.23 2.29 19.81
CA PRO A 95 3.90 2.62 21.22
C PRO A 95 2.86 1.67 21.84
N HIS A 96 2.20 0.84 21.04
CA HIS A 96 1.07 -0.02 21.41
C HIS A 96 1.32 -1.49 21.10
N MET A 97 2.58 -1.95 21.19
CA MET A 97 2.98 -3.33 20.85
C MET A 97 2.23 -4.40 21.64
N TYR A 98 1.63 -4.06 22.78
CA TYR A 98 0.76 -4.97 23.53
C TYR A 98 -0.40 -5.51 22.68
N LEU A 99 -0.90 -4.75 21.68
CA LEU A 99 -1.93 -5.20 20.75
C LEU A 99 -1.44 -6.37 19.89
N ILE A 100 -0.21 -6.29 19.41
CA ILE A 100 0.43 -7.36 18.62
C ILE A 100 0.66 -8.59 19.49
N LEU A 101 1.17 -8.40 20.71
CA LEU A 101 1.42 -9.51 21.65
C LEU A 101 0.13 -10.23 22.03
N ARG A 102 -0.97 -9.50 22.27
CA ARG A 102 -2.29 -10.10 22.53
C ARG A 102 -2.81 -10.87 21.31
N ALA A 103 -2.66 -10.32 20.11
CA ALA A 103 -3.07 -11.02 18.87
C ALA A 103 -2.27 -12.31 18.68
N ARG A 104 -0.95 -12.30 18.92
CA ARG A 104 -0.11 -13.50 18.88
C ARG A 104 -0.58 -14.56 19.88
N ALA A 105 -0.77 -14.18 21.14
CA ALA A 105 -1.24 -15.09 22.17
C ALA A 105 -2.62 -15.70 21.86
N ALA A 106 -3.52 -14.90 21.27
CA ALA A 106 -4.84 -15.39 20.85
C ALA A 106 -4.76 -16.40 19.69
N MET A 107 -3.85 -16.19 18.74
CA MET A 107 -3.57 -17.13 17.64
C MET A 107 -2.97 -18.42 18.15
N GLU A 108 -1.94 -18.35 18.98
CA GLU A 108 -1.28 -19.52 19.59
C GLU A 108 -2.28 -20.35 20.41
N ALA A 109 -3.14 -19.69 21.19
CA ALA A 109 -4.20 -20.35 21.95
C ALA A 109 -5.24 -21.07 21.08
N ALA A 110 -5.45 -20.61 19.84
CA ALA A 110 -6.28 -21.29 18.84
C ALA A 110 -5.50 -22.34 18.01
N GLY A 111 -4.23 -22.59 18.33
CA GLY A 111 -3.38 -23.52 17.58
C GLY A 111 -2.94 -22.97 16.21
N VAL A 112 -2.92 -21.64 16.05
CA VAL A 112 -2.45 -20.96 14.84
C VAL A 112 -1.07 -20.38 15.12
N THR A 113 -0.09 -20.68 14.27
CA THR A 113 1.24 -20.07 14.33
C THR A 113 1.16 -18.65 13.79
N PRO A 114 1.41 -17.60 14.62
CA PRO A 114 1.37 -16.21 14.15
C PRO A 114 2.58 -15.90 13.27
N VAL A 115 2.32 -15.31 12.09
CA VAL A 115 3.34 -14.82 11.17
C VAL A 115 3.05 -13.36 10.86
N GLU A 116 4.04 -12.49 11.05
CA GLU A 116 3.96 -11.10 10.67
C GLU A 116 4.44 -10.92 9.24
N VAL A 117 3.59 -10.32 8.41
CA VAL A 117 3.89 -10.06 7.01
C VAL A 117 3.58 -8.61 6.66
N PRO A 118 4.35 -7.98 5.74
CA PRO A 118 4.03 -6.65 5.28
C PRO A 118 2.77 -6.67 4.43
N ILE A 119 1.88 -5.67 4.64
CA ILE A 119 0.76 -5.41 3.75
C ILE A 119 1.21 -4.35 2.75
N ARG A 120 1.19 -4.68 1.47
CA ARG A 120 1.62 -3.79 0.37
C ARG A 120 0.52 -2.84 -0.10
N GLY A 121 -0.72 -3.16 0.21
CA GLY A 121 -1.90 -2.33 -0.05
C GLY A 121 -2.18 -1.33 1.06
N GLY A 122 -3.22 -0.53 0.86
CA GLY A 122 -3.79 0.31 1.89
C GLY A 122 -4.77 -0.47 2.76
N THR A 123 -4.88 -0.09 4.04
CA THR A 123 -5.85 -0.68 4.96
C THR A 123 -6.57 0.41 5.76
N ASP A 124 -7.80 0.15 6.15
CA ASP A 124 -8.53 1.04 7.06
C ASP A 124 -7.81 1.16 8.41
N GLY A 125 -7.15 0.09 8.85
CA GLY A 125 -6.36 0.09 10.08
C GLY A 125 -5.23 1.11 10.06
N ALA A 126 -4.56 1.33 8.93
CA ALA A 126 -3.56 2.37 8.79
C ALA A 126 -4.19 3.76 8.98
N ARG A 127 -5.31 4.01 8.30
CA ARG A 127 -6.03 5.29 8.42
C ARG A 127 -6.53 5.55 9.85
N LEU A 128 -7.15 4.56 10.47
CA LEU A 128 -7.64 4.64 11.84
C LEU A 128 -6.50 4.90 12.83
N SER A 129 -5.35 4.28 12.62
CA SER A 129 -4.17 4.49 13.47
C SER A 129 -3.70 5.95 13.45
N TYR A 130 -3.69 6.59 12.27
CA TYR A 130 -3.38 8.03 12.16
C TYR A 130 -4.49 8.96 12.66
N MET A 131 -5.70 8.44 12.88
CA MET A 131 -6.80 9.15 13.54
C MET A 131 -6.79 8.99 15.06
N GLY A 132 -5.78 8.34 15.64
CA GLY A 132 -5.62 8.15 17.08
C GLY A 132 -6.18 6.82 17.62
N LEU A 133 -6.60 5.90 16.74
CA LEU A 133 -7.00 4.54 17.11
C LEU A 133 -5.96 3.53 16.58
N PRO A 134 -4.97 3.12 17.39
CA PRO A 134 -4.00 2.10 16.98
C PRO A 134 -4.71 0.81 16.56
N CYS A 135 -4.66 0.49 15.28
CA CYS A 135 -5.48 -0.57 14.69
C CYS A 135 -4.63 -1.50 13.79
N PRO A 136 -3.87 -2.45 14.39
CA PRO A 136 -3.13 -3.43 13.61
C PRO A 136 -4.09 -4.38 12.89
N ASN A 137 -3.67 -4.88 11.71
CA ASN A 137 -4.49 -5.80 10.93
C ASN A 137 -4.30 -7.24 11.40
N LEU A 138 -5.39 -8.00 11.40
CA LEU A 138 -5.40 -9.45 11.55
C LEU A 138 -5.69 -10.11 10.20
N CYS A 139 -5.20 -11.33 10.00
CA CYS A 139 -5.59 -12.14 8.85
C CYS A 139 -7.07 -12.53 8.94
N THR A 140 -7.70 -12.75 7.79
CA THR A 140 -9.06 -13.30 7.72
C THR A 140 -9.05 -14.81 7.44
N GLY A 141 -7.91 -15.35 6.98
CA GLY A 141 -7.80 -16.70 6.44
C GLY A 141 -8.25 -16.82 4.99
N GLY A 142 -8.53 -15.69 4.32
CA GLY A 142 -8.85 -15.62 2.90
C GLY A 142 -7.65 -15.85 1.99
N VAL A 143 -7.92 -16.17 0.75
CA VAL A 143 -6.94 -16.49 -0.30
C VAL A 143 -7.33 -15.80 -1.62
N ASN A 144 -6.37 -15.47 -2.44
CA ASN A 144 -6.55 -14.83 -3.76
C ASN A 144 -7.29 -13.48 -3.69
N PHE A 145 -6.99 -12.66 -2.70
CA PHE A 145 -7.59 -11.34 -2.50
C PHE A 145 -7.59 -10.50 -3.77
N HIS A 146 -8.71 -9.82 -4.05
CA HIS A 146 -8.98 -9.01 -5.23
C HIS A 146 -9.01 -9.78 -6.56
N GLY A 147 -8.90 -11.10 -6.53
CA GLY A 147 -8.99 -11.95 -7.71
C GLY A 147 -10.40 -12.49 -7.95
N VAL A 148 -10.69 -12.91 -9.19
CA VAL A 148 -11.96 -13.56 -9.54
C VAL A 148 -12.17 -14.91 -8.86
N HIS A 149 -11.11 -15.45 -8.28
CA HIS A 149 -11.10 -16.71 -7.51
C HIS A 149 -10.84 -16.46 -6.03
N GLU A 150 -11.21 -15.30 -5.50
CA GLU A 150 -11.12 -15.00 -4.07
C GLU A 150 -12.06 -15.91 -3.29
N TYR A 151 -11.56 -16.54 -2.23
CA TYR A 151 -12.34 -17.38 -1.34
C TYR A 151 -11.76 -17.46 0.06
N ILE A 152 -12.57 -17.91 1.02
CA ILE A 152 -12.14 -18.29 2.35
C ILE A 152 -12.53 -19.74 2.62
N PRO A 153 -11.60 -20.64 3.01
CA PRO A 153 -11.93 -21.97 3.47
C PRO A 153 -12.80 -21.91 4.74
N ALA A 154 -13.85 -22.74 4.83
CA ALA A 154 -14.74 -22.78 6.00
C ALA A 154 -13.96 -23.02 7.30
N GLN A 155 -12.93 -23.87 7.24
CA GLN A 155 -12.05 -24.16 8.38
C GLN A 155 -11.27 -22.92 8.84
N ALA A 156 -10.80 -22.09 7.90
CA ALA A 156 -10.12 -20.83 8.22
C ALA A 156 -11.07 -19.83 8.87
N LEU A 157 -12.30 -19.72 8.37
CA LEU A 157 -13.33 -18.87 8.97
C LEU A 157 -13.63 -19.26 10.41
N THR A 158 -13.84 -20.58 10.67
CA THR A 158 -14.05 -21.10 12.03
C THR A 158 -12.85 -20.82 12.93
N LYS A 159 -11.65 -21.04 12.42
CA LYS A 159 -10.41 -20.83 13.18
C LYS A 159 -10.20 -19.36 13.52
N MET A 160 -10.47 -18.44 12.61
CA MET A 160 -10.39 -16.99 12.88
C MET A 160 -11.45 -16.52 13.88
N THR A 161 -12.64 -17.12 13.88
CA THR A 161 -13.63 -16.86 14.92
C THR A 161 -13.11 -17.26 16.31
N GLU A 162 -12.46 -18.41 16.43
CA GLU A 162 -11.82 -18.87 17.68
C GLU A 162 -10.71 -17.89 18.13
N VAL A 163 -9.87 -17.41 17.21
CA VAL A 163 -8.85 -16.38 17.49
C VAL A 163 -9.48 -15.10 18.03
N LEU A 164 -10.55 -14.61 17.40
CA LEU A 164 -11.22 -13.40 17.85
C LEU A 164 -11.87 -13.56 19.24
N VAL A 165 -12.47 -14.71 19.52
CA VAL A 165 -12.99 -15.01 20.84
C VAL A 165 -11.87 -15.00 21.88
N ASN A 166 -10.74 -15.68 21.60
CA ASN A 166 -9.58 -15.67 22.48
C ASN A 166 -9.04 -14.25 22.71
N LEU A 167 -8.97 -13.42 21.68
CA LEU A 167 -8.47 -12.05 21.75
C LEU A 167 -9.34 -11.17 22.66
N LEU A 168 -10.65 -11.37 22.65
CA LEU A 168 -11.62 -10.57 23.42
C LEU A 168 -11.82 -11.08 24.85
N THR A 169 -11.63 -12.38 25.11
CA THR A 169 -11.95 -12.99 26.40
C THR A 169 -10.74 -13.26 27.28
N ARG A 170 -9.54 -13.36 26.70
CA ARG A 170 -8.31 -13.54 27.47
C ARG A 170 -7.69 -12.18 27.81
N GLN A 171 -7.54 -11.91 29.08
CA GLN A 171 -6.82 -10.74 29.64
C GLN A 171 -5.33 -11.08 29.81
#